data_4d6d9e7dcabf278ea2798d573088234b
#
_entry.id   4d6d9e7dcabf278ea2798d573088234b
#
_cell.length_a   1.000
_cell.length_b   1.000
_cell.length_c   1.000
_cell.angle_alpha   90.00
_cell.angle_beta   90.00
_cell.angle_gamma   90.00
#
_symmetry.space_group_name_H-M   'P 1'
#
loop_
_entity.id
_entity.type
_entity.pdbx_description
1 polymer ?
#
loop_
_entity_poly.entity_id
_entity_poly.type
_entity_poly.pdbx_seq_one_letter_code
_entity_poly.pdbx_strand_id
1 'polypeptide(L)'
;HHDIQLRRIGEADVGDRHDWAKWYPRPLQFSQWTMAAARGHPLLLAVLRRIVETTFASYDEEVAYMATKAELLDAASPAIQTDAAQVQQRQDAIEAAKPPFRSVMSWTGPGVWTDAILEYVGLKWGAQWAHFRSLGEDGWRGGKEREGDVKVVSITGFSPGGNHMGSKETTHRAALAKHAFAGSWTSQ
;
A
#
# COMPACT_ATOMS: atom_id res chain seq x y z
N HIS A 1 -0.19 -21.72 9.99
CA HIS A 1 0.94 -20.96 9.49
C HIS A 1 0.42 -20.01 8.42
N HIS A 2 0.74 -18.73 8.53
CA HIS A 2 0.29 -17.71 7.60
C HIS A 2 1.52 -17.15 6.92
N ASP A 3 1.67 -17.38 5.64
CA ASP A 3 2.81 -16.90 4.88
C ASP A 3 2.40 -15.59 4.19
N ILE A 4 3.12 -14.53 4.51
CA ILE A 4 2.97 -13.21 3.92
C ILE A 4 4.22 -12.94 3.11
N GLN A 5 4.07 -12.62 1.84
CA GLN A 5 5.20 -12.34 0.97
C GLN A 5 5.68 -10.90 1.15
N LEU A 6 6.97 -10.75 1.36
CA LEU A 6 7.66 -9.49 1.32
C LEU A 6 8.20 -9.23 -0.10
N ARG A 7 7.77 -8.15 -0.72
CA ARG A 7 8.39 -7.64 -1.93
C ARG A 7 9.50 -6.65 -1.56
N ARG A 8 10.74 -7.06 -1.78
CA ARG A 8 11.90 -6.20 -1.60
C ARG A 8 12.17 -5.39 -2.88
N ILE A 9 12.35 -4.10 -2.73
CA ILE A 9 12.69 -3.20 -3.84
C ILE A 9 14.22 -3.17 -3.97
N GLY A 10 14.79 -4.14 -4.72
CA GLY A 10 16.21 -4.21 -5.03
C GLY A 10 17.10 -4.88 -3.96
N GLU A 11 18.29 -5.36 -4.35
CA GLU A 11 19.34 -5.83 -3.42
C GLU A 11 20.04 -4.67 -2.71
N ALA A 12 20.08 -3.50 -3.33
CA ALA A 12 20.50 -2.27 -2.68
C ALA A 12 19.47 -1.91 -1.62
N ASP A 13 19.95 -1.51 -0.50
CA ASP A 13 19.20 -1.12 0.68
C ASP A 13 17.93 -0.33 0.31
N VAL A 14 16.78 -0.79 0.72
CA VAL A 14 15.46 -0.21 0.35
C VAL A 14 15.39 1.28 0.70
N GLY A 15 16.20 1.72 1.68
CA GLY A 15 16.37 3.12 2.03
C GLY A 15 17.13 3.95 0.97
N ASP A 16 17.86 3.32 0.07
CA ASP A 16 18.75 4.01 -0.87
C ASP A 16 18.10 4.29 -2.24
N ARG A 17 16.97 3.65 -2.53
CA ARG A 17 16.23 3.97 -3.75
C ARG A 17 15.38 5.22 -3.55
N HIS A 18 15.95 6.39 -3.84
CA HIS A 18 15.30 7.70 -3.69
C HIS A 18 14.06 7.89 -4.59
N ASP A 19 13.88 7.07 -5.64
CA ASP A 19 12.76 7.14 -6.58
C ASP A 19 11.65 6.10 -6.33
N TRP A 20 11.68 5.38 -5.20
CA TRP A 20 10.71 4.33 -4.88
C TRP A 20 9.24 4.80 -4.96
N ALA A 21 8.99 6.05 -4.58
CA ALA A 21 7.64 6.62 -4.55
C ALA A 21 6.98 6.74 -5.94
N LYS A 22 7.77 6.71 -7.02
CA LYS A 22 7.24 6.69 -8.39
C LYS A 22 6.56 5.35 -8.74
N TRP A 23 6.93 4.27 -8.06
CA TRP A 23 6.56 2.91 -8.43
C TRP A 23 5.78 2.18 -7.34
N TYR A 24 5.98 2.56 -6.09
CA TYR A 24 5.48 1.84 -4.93
C TYR A 24 4.89 2.78 -3.90
N PRO A 25 3.80 2.39 -3.22
CA PRO A 25 3.19 3.19 -2.16
C PRO A 25 4.01 3.22 -0.87
N ARG A 26 4.96 2.31 -0.70
CA ARG A 26 5.83 2.21 0.49
C ARG A 26 7.25 1.83 0.09
N PRO A 27 8.27 2.35 0.80
CA PRO A 27 9.68 1.99 0.54
C PRO A 27 9.96 0.50 0.78
N LEU A 28 9.29 -0.11 1.74
CA LEU A 28 9.22 -1.55 1.96
C LEU A 28 7.77 -1.99 1.80
N GLN A 29 7.53 -3.04 1.01
CA GLN A 29 6.19 -3.44 0.65
C GLN A 29 5.98 -4.94 0.80
N PHE A 30 4.90 -5.31 1.51
CA PHE A 30 4.38 -6.67 1.49
C PHE A 30 3.44 -6.84 0.29
N SER A 31 3.65 -7.89 -0.48
CA SER A 31 2.80 -8.20 -1.63
C SER A 31 1.55 -8.93 -1.20
N GLN A 32 0.40 -8.56 -1.78
CA GLN A 32 -0.89 -9.17 -1.46
C GLN A 32 -1.41 -10.13 -2.55
N TRP A 33 -0.72 -10.29 -3.67
CA TRP A 33 -1.16 -11.19 -4.75
C TRP A 33 -1.03 -12.67 -4.42
N THR A 34 -0.26 -13.02 -3.41
CA THR A 34 -0.18 -14.37 -2.87
C THR A 34 -0.07 -14.31 -1.37
N MET A 35 -1.06 -14.84 -0.68
CA MET A 35 -1.11 -14.93 0.77
C MET A 35 -1.80 -16.23 1.18
N ALA A 36 -1.45 -16.75 2.34
CA ALA A 36 -2.14 -17.85 2.99
C ALA A 36 -2.48 -17.44 4.42
N ALA A 37 -3.71 -17.69 4.84
CA ALA A 37 -4.16 -17.35 6.17
C ALA A 37 -5.14 -18.40 6.71
N ALA A 38 -5.13 -18.66 8.00
CA ALA A 38 -6.19 -19.40 8.65
C ALA A 38 -7.49 -18.63 8.63
N ARG A 39 -8.60 -19.36 8.61
CA ARG A 39 -9.93 -18.75 8.72
C ARG A 39 -10.02 -17.88 9.98
N GLY A 40 -10.48 -16.64 9.81
CA GLY A 40 -10.65 -15.70 10.92
C GLY A 40 -9.36 -15.12 11.48
N HIS A 41 -8.24 -15.20 10.76
CA HIS A 41 -7.00 -14.59 11.25
C HIS A 41 -7.16 -13.08 11.46
N PRO A 42 -6.79 -12.54 12.64
CA PRO A 42 -7.08 -11.15 13.01
C PRO A 42 -6.38 -10.12 12.10
N LEU A 43 -5.26 -10.44 11.49
CA LEU A 43 -4.60 -9.57 10.52
C LEU A 43 -5.48 -9.27 9.31
N LEU A 44 -6.21 -10.26 8.79
CA LEU A 44 -7.12 -10.06 7.66
C LEU A 44 -8.27 -9.12 8.04
N LEU A 45 -8.79 -9.26 9.25
CA LEU A 45 -9.81 -8.35 9.77
C LEU A 45 -9.26 -6.92 9.91
N ALA A 46 -8.03 -6.76 10.39
CA ALA A 46 -7.36 -5.45 10.50
C ALA A 46 -7.21 -4.78 9.13
N VAL A 47 -6.82 -5.52 8.09
CA VAL A 47 -6.75 -5.00 6.71
C VAL A 47 -8.12 -4.54 6.22
N LEU A 48 -9.15 -5.39 6.35
CA LEU A 48 -10.52 -5.05 5.93
C LEU A 48 -11.04 -3.81 6.65
N ARG A 49 -10.86 -3.75 7.96
CA ARG A 49 -11.25 -2.59 8.77
C ARG A 49 -10.59 -1.31 8.26
N ARG A 50 -9.28 -1.34 8.01
CA ARG A 50 -8.54 -0.18 7.51
C ARG A 50 -9.02 0.26 6.12
N ILE A 51 -9.35 -0.67 5.23
CA ILE A 51 -9.93 -0.35 3.92
C ILE A 51 -11.28 0.34 4.09
N VAL A 52 -12.16 -0.20 4.95
CA VAL A 52 -13.48 0.35 5.22
C VAL A 52 -13.39 1.76 5.83
N GLU A 53 -12.56 1.94 6.87
CA GLU A 53 -12.34 3.24 7.51
C GLU A 53 -11.81 4.28 6.50
N THR A 54 -10.84 3.91 5.66
CA THR A 54 -10.32 4.80 4.61
C THR A 54 -11.39 5.13 3.58
N THR A 55 -12.26 4.19 3.23
CA THR A 55 -13.36 4.39 2.28
C THR A 55 -14.37 5.41 2.81
N PHE A 56 -14.78 5.27 4.07
CA PHE A 56 -15.70 6.24 4.68
C PHE A 56 -15.06 7.62 4.82
N ALA A 57 -13.81 7.70 5.28
CA ALA A 57 -13.09 8.97 5.36
C ALA A 57 -12.98 9.66 3.98
N SER A 58 -12.71 8.91 2.92
CA SER A 58 -12.66 9.44 1.54
C SER A 58 -14.03 9.93 1.06
N TYR A 59 -15.10 9.27 1.44
CA TYR A 59 -16.46 9.71 1.13
C TYR A 59 -16.80 11.02 1.84
N ASP A 60 -16.49 11.14 3.12
CA ASP A 60 -16.73 12.36 3.91
C ASP A 60 -15.92 13.54 3.36
N GLU A 61 -14.66 13.32 2.98
CA GLU A 61 -13.81 14.32 2.32
C GLU A 61 -14.41 14.80 0.99
N GLU A 62 -14.93 13.89 0.17
CA GLU A 62 -15.58 14.23 -1.11
C GLU A 62 -16.88 15.02 -0.90
N VAL A 63 -17.70 14.63 0.05
CA VAL A 63 -18.92 15.37 0.41
C VAL A 63 -18.59 16.78 0.87
N ALA A 64 -17.59 16.95 1.74
CA ALA A 64 -17.12 18.25 2.20
C ALA A 64 -16.59 19.13 1.05
N TYR A 65 -15.81 18.53 0.15
CA TYR A 65 -15.32 19.21 -1.06
C TYR A 65 -16.47 19.69 -1.95
N MET A 66 -17.48 18.83 -2.20
CA MET A 66 -18.61 19.20 -3.04
C MET A 66 -19.45 20.34 -2.42
N ALA A 67 -19.62 20.35 -1.10
CA ALA A 67 -20.27 21.43 -0.38
C ALA A 67 -19.49 22.74 -0.52
N THR A 68 -18.19 22.75 -0.25
CA THR A 68 -17.31 23.90 -0.41
C THR A 68 -17.31 24.42 -1.84
N LYS A 69 -17.25 23.53 -2.82
CA LYS A 69 -17.32 23.88 -4.24
C LYS A 69 -18.64 24.56 -4.61
N ALA A 70 -19.76 24.01 -4.11
CA ALA A 70 -21.08 24.60 -4.34
C ALA A 70 -21.17 26.03 -3.75
N GLU A 71 -20.74 26.23 -2.51
CA GLU A 71 -20.70 27.54 -1.84
C GLU A 71 -19.85 28.56 -2.64
N LEU A 72 -18.66 28.17 -3.08
CA LEU A 72 -17.77 29.02 -3.87
C LEU A 72 -18.35 29.38 -5.26
N LEU A 73 -19.18 28.51 -5.83
CA LEU A 73 -19.85 28.76 -7.10
C LEU A 73 -21.10 29.62 -6.92
N ASP A 74 -21.90 29.38 -5.88
CA ASP A 74 -23.14 30.14 -5.58
C ASP A 74 -22.85 31.55 -5.11
N ALA A 75 -21.72 31.77 -4.41
CA ALA A 75 -21.24 33.10 -4.02
C ALA A 75 -20.87 34.01 -5.22
N ALA A 76 -20.91 33.49 -6.44
CA ALA A 76 -20.63 34.21 -7.66
C ALA A 76 -21.84 35.06 -8.11
N SER A 77 -21.92 36.29 -7.60
CA SER A 77 -22.79 37.29 -8.22
C SER A 77 -22.42 37.50 -9.70
N PRO A 78 -23.38 37.77 -10.61
CA PRO A 78 -23.09 38.02 -12.03
C PRO A 78 -22.03 39.11 -12.28
N ALA A 79 -21.92 40.12 -11.39
CA ALA A 79 -20.91 41.17 -11.47
C ALA A 79 -19.48 40.65 -11.17
N ILE A 80 -19.34 39.57 -10.41
CA ILE A 80 -18.04 38.96 -10.03
C ILE A 80 -17.48 38.08 -11.14
N GLN A 81 -18.33 37.59 -12.06
CA GLN A 81 -17.91 36.72 -13.16
C GLN A 81 -17.03 37.42 -14.20
N THR A 82 -16.97 38.73 -14.20
CA THR A 82 -16.19 39.54 -15.15
C THR A 82 -14.79 39.89 -14.65
N ASP A 83 -14.51 39.75 -13.35
CA ASP A 83 -13.18 40.02 -12.79
C ASP A 83 -12.32 38.74 -12.83
N ALA A 84 -11.35 38.72 -13.76
CA ALA A 84 -10.46 37.59 -13.99
C ALA A 84 -9.65 37.20 -12.73
N ALA A 85 -9.26 38.17 -11.88
CA ALA A 85 -8.53 37.91 -10.66
C ALA A 85 -9.38 37.18 -9.63
N GLN A 86 -10.65 37.54 -9.48
CA GLN A 86 -11.57 36.87 -8.57
C GLN A 86 -12.00 35.50 -9.06
N VAL A 87 -12.12 35.30 -10.39
CA VAL A 87 -12.36 33.98 -10.98
C VAL A 87 -11.18 33.06 -10.71
N GLN A 88 -9.94 33.52 -10.90
CA GLN A 88 -8.74 32.75 -10.64
C GLN A 88 -8.62 32.37 -9.14
N GLN A 89 -8.78 33.36 -8.25
CA GLN A 89 -8.74 33.13 -6.80
C GLN A 89 -9.76 32.02 -6.37
N ARG A 90 -10.94 32.00 -6.96
CA ARG A 90 -11.97 31.00 -6.68
C ARG A 90 -11.57 29.62 -7.22
N GLN A 91 -11.02 29.55 -8.42
CA GLN A 91 -10.51 28.30 -8.98
C GLN A 91 -9.39 27.72 -8.11
N ASP A 92 -8.49 28.57 -7.64
CA ASP A 92 -7.40 28.17 -6.73
C ASP A 92 -7.96 27.63 -5.39
N ALA A 93 -9.01 28.28 -4.84
CA ALA A 93 -9.68 27.82 -3.62
C ALA A 93 -10.38 26.49 -3.80
N ILE A 94 -11.04 26.25 -4.93
CA ILE A 94 -11.66 24.98 -5.29
C ILE A 94 -10.59 23.87 -5.42
N GLU A 95 -9.50 24.13 -6.10
CA GLU A 95 -8.41 23.15 -6.26
C GLU A 95 -7.72 22.87 -4.93
N ALA A 96 -7.53 23.88 -4.07
CA ALA A 96 -6.96 23.69 -2.74
C ALA A 96 -7.86 22.89 -1.79
N ALA A 97 -9.18 22.95 -1.97
CA ALA A 97 -10.14 22.18 -1.19
C ALA A 97 -10.28 20.71 -1.65
N LYS A 98 -9.73 20.37 -2.81
CA LYS A 98 -9.85 19.06 -3.40
C LYS A 98 -9.21 17.99 -2.51
N PRO A 99 -9.92 16.88 -2.23
CA PRO A 99 -9.38 15.80 -1.42
C PRO A 99 -8.15 15.17 -2.09
N PRO A 100 -7.20 14.66 -1.30
CA PRO A 100 -5.99 14.05 -1.84
C PRO A 100 -6.33 12.81 -2.66
N PHE A 101 -5.73 12.70 -3.85
CA PHE A 101 -5.88 11.50 -4.67
C PHE A 101 -5.32 10.28 -3.94
N ARG A 102 -6.15 9.29 -3.73
CA ARG A 102 -5.77 7.99 -3.16
C ARG A 102 -5.63 6.96 -4.27
N SER A 103 -4.40 6.58 -4.57
CA SER A 103 -4.16 5.52 -5.56
C SER A 103 -4.72 4.18 -5.08
N VAL A 104 -5.15 3.33 -6.02
CA VAL A 104 -5.57 1.95 -5.75
C VAL A 104 -4.48 1.19 -4.98
N MET A 105 -3.21 1.44 -5.29
CA MET A 105 -2.07 0.82 -4.61
C MET A 105 -2.00 1.16 -3.12
N SER A 106 -2.41 2.36 -2.73
CA SER A 106 -2.41 2.80 -1.32
C SER A 106 -3.73 2.47 -0.60
N TRP A 107 -4.86 2.47 -1.30
CA TRP A 107 -6.18 2.31 -0.71
C TRP A 107 -6.56 0.86 -0.46
N THR A 108 -6.50 0.02 -1.51
CA THR A 108 -6.92 -1.41 -1.46
C THR A 108 -5.79 -2.37 -1.85
N GLY A 109 -4.67 -1.82 -2.28
CA GLY A 109 -3.52 -2.56 -2.78
C GLY A 109 -2.45 -2.83 -1.72
N PRO A 110 -1.21 -3.01 -2.14
CA PRO A 110 -0.11 -3.41 -1.26
C PRO A 110 0.26 -2.36 -0.20
N GLY A 111 -0.13 -1.08 -0.37
CA GLY A 111 0.11 -0.04 0.62
C GLY A 111 -0.64 -0.30 1.91
N VAL A 112 -1.99 -0.37 1.86
CA VAL A 112 -2.82 -0.65 3.05
C VAL A 112 -2.49 -2.00 3.65
N TRP A 113 -2.17 -3.00 2.83
CA TRP A 113 -1.72 -4.31 3.26
C TRP A 113 -0.43 -4.23 4.09
N THR A 114 0.56 -3.51 3.58
CA THR A 114 1.84 -3.29 4.26
C THR A 114 1.66 -2.58 5.60
N ASP A 115 0.88 -1.52 5.63
CA ASP A 115 0.61 -0.76 6.86
C ASP A 115 -0.06 -1.63 7.92
N ALA A 116 -1.06 -2.42 7.55
CA ALA A 116 -1.76 -3.30 8.47
C ALA A 116 -0.86 -4.42 9.02
N ILE A 117 0.03 -4.98 8.19
CA ILE A 117 1.01 -5.98 8.65
C ILE A 117 1.98 -5.37 9.64
N LEU A 118 2.59 -4.23 9.30
CA LEU A 118 3.57 -3.58 10.17
C LEU A 118 2.96 -3.19 11.52
N GLU A 119 1.73 -2.69 11.53
CA GLU A 119 1.01 -2.40 12.75
C GLU A 119 0.75 -3.67 13.58
N TYR A 120 0.23 -4.72 12.95
CA TYR A 120 -0.09 -5.97 13.62
C TYR A 120 1.16 -6.62 14.24
N VAL A 121 2.23 -6.76 13.47
CA VAL A 121 3.47 -7.38 13.96
C VAL A 121 4.19 -6.48 14.95
N GLY A 122 4.08 -5.16 14.80
CA GLY A 122 4.61 -4.17 15.74
C GLY A 122 3.93 -4.27 17.09
N LEU A 123 2.61 -4.27 17.13
CA LEU A 123 1.82 -4.39 18.36
C LEU A 123 2.03 -5.73 19.07
N LYS A 124 2.13 -6.81 18.31
CA LYS A 124 2.18 -8.16 18.88
C LYS A 124 3.59 -8.60 19.29
N TRP A 125 4.61 -8.20 18.54
CA TRP A 125 6.00 -8.66 18.74
C TRP A 125 7.04 -7.56 18.75
N GLY A 126 6.65 -6.29 18.69
CA GLY A 126 7.57 -5.16 18.62
C GLY A 126 8.38 -5.11 17.33
N ALA A 127 7.93 -5.82 16.28
CA ALA A 127 8.64 -5.86 15.02
C ALA A 127 8.45 -4.54 14.26
N GLN A 128 9.57 -4.03 13.73
CA GLN A 128 9.61 -2.80 12.94
C GLN A 128 10.04 -3.13 11.51
N TRP A 129 9.83 -2.22 10.57
CA TRP A 129 10.20 -2.36 9.17
C TRP A 129 11.68 -2.77 8.98
N ALA A 130 12.57 -2.32 9.86
CA ALA A 130 13.99 -2.67 9.82
C ALA A 130 14.25 -4.18 9.92
N HIS A 131 13.38 -4.94 10.62
CA HIS A 131 13.50 -6.39 10.73
C HIS A 131 13.27 -7.12 9.40
N PHE A 132 12.66 -6.44 8.42
CA PHE A 132 12.32 -7.01 7.12
C PHE A 132 13.26 -6.56 5.99
N ARG A 133 14.26 -5.70 6.29
CA ARG A 133 15.22 -5.19 5.28
C ARG A 133 16.09 -6.26 4.68
N SER A 134 16.44 -7.28 5.44
CA SER A 134 17.37 -8.35 5.05
C SER A 134 16.82 -9.71 5.43
N LEU A 135 15.77 -10.14 4.73
CA LEU A 135 15.25 -11.49 4.93
C LEU A 135 16.14 -12.52 4.23
N GLY A 136 16.70 -13.45 5.02
CA GLY A 136 17.32 -14.66 4.50
C GLY A 136 16.28 -15.59 3.86
N GLU A 137 16.74 -16.74 3.38
CA GLU A 137 15.87 -17.75 2.74
C GLU A 137 14.76 -18.26 3.66
N ASP A 138 15.01 -18.33 4.97
CA ASP A 138 14.05 -18.80 5.97
C ASP A 138 12.93 -17.78 6.24
N GLY A 139 13.09 -16.52 5.76
CA GLY A 139 12.15 -15.44 6.00
C GLY A 139 12.19 -14.93 7.45
N TRP A 140 11.08 -14.31 7.87
CA TRP A 140 10.83 -13.86 9.23
C TRP A 140 9.60 -14.54 9.81
N ARG A 141 9.64 -14.85 11.08
CA ARG A 141 8.49 -15.38 11.82
C ARG A 141 8.29 -14.58 13.11
N GLY A 142 7.06 -14.21 13.40
CA GLY A 142 6.70 -13.51 14.62
C GLY A 142 6.95 -14.33 15.87
N GLY A 143 7.41 -13.65 16.93
CA GLY A 143 7.68 -14.28 18.23
C GLY A 143 9.06 -14.93 18.33
N LYS A 144 9.41 -15.27 19.58
CA LYS A 144 10.56 -16.14 19.88
C LYS A 144 10.10 -17.61 19.71
N GLU A 145 11.02 -18.48 19.31
CA GLU A 145 10.81 -19.94 19.29
C GLU A 145 9.74 -20.48 18.33
N ARG A 146 9.45 -19.78 17.20
CA ARG A 146 8.50 -20.23 16.17
C ARG A 146 7.02 -20.24 16.59
N GLU A 147 6.63 -19.62 17.66
CA GLU A 147 5.23 -19.53 18.13
C GLU A 147 4.40 -18.48 17.40
N GLY A 148 5.00 -17.67 16.53
CA GLY A 148 4.30 -16.61 15.81
C GLY A 148 3.28 -17.16 14.80
N ASP A 149 2.13 -16.52 14.73
CA ASP A 149 1.04 -16.80 13.79
C ASP A 149 1.24 -16.13 12.42
N VAL A 150 2.31 -15.34 12.25
CA VAL A 150 2.68 -14.69 10.99
C VAL A 150 4.07 -15.13 10.56
N LYS A 151 4.20 -15.58 9.30
CA LYS A 151 5.46 -15.84 8.63
C LYS A 151 5.58 -14.95 7.40
N VAL A 152 6.67 -14.21 7.31
CA VAL A 152 7.04 -13.42 6.13
C VAL A 152 8.14 -14.16 5.39
N VAL A 153 7.90 -14.46 4.12
CA VAL A 153 8.89 -15.11 3.24
C VAL A 153 9.56 -14.10 2.32
N SER A 154 10.76 -14.42 1.85
CA SER A 154 11.47 -13.60 0.87
C SER A 154 10.70 -13.53 -0.45
N ILE A 155 11.05 -12.55 -1.31
CA ILE A 155 10.44 -12.41 -2.66
C ILE A 155 10.51 -13.70 -3.48
N THR A 156 11.55 -14.50 -3.30
CA THR A 156 11.72 -15.77 -4.00
C THR A 156 10.59 -16.77 -3.68
N GLY A 157 9.97 -16.68 -2.50
CA GLY A 157 8.91 -17.60 -2.11
C GLY A 157 7.74 -17.65 -3.09
N PHE A 158 7.25 -16.49 -3.51
CA PHE A 158 6.06 -16.40 -4.36
C PHE A 158 6.26 -15.63 -5.67
N SER A 159 7.47 -15.12 -5.92
CA SER A 159 7.82 -14.41 -7.17
C SER A 159 9.21 -14.80 -7.66
N PRO A 160 9.54 -16.12 -7.74
CA PRO A 160 10.80 -16.55 -8.31
C PRO A 160 10.86 -16.24 -9.80
N GLY A 161 12.07 -16.05 -10.33
CA GLY A 161 12.30 -15.79 -11.75
C GLY A 161 11.95 -14.37 -12.21
N GLY A 162 11.66 -13.45 -11.27
CA GLY A 162 11.37 -12.05 -11.61
C GLY A 162 12.59 -11.23 -12.03
N ASN A 163 13.80 -11.76 -11.91
CA ASN A 163 15.09 -11.16 -12.25
C ASN A 163 15.32 -9.74 -11.69
N HIS A 164 14.54 -9.32 -10.72
CA HIS A 164 14.62 -8.04 -10.04
C HIS A 164 14.30 -8.20 -8.55
N MET A 165 14.70 -7.23 -7.75
CA MET A 165 14.42 -7.20 -6.30
C MET A 165 15.00 -8.39 -5.52
N GLY A 166 16.10 -8.98 -5.97
CA GLY A 166 16.76 -10.10 -5.32
C GLY A 166 16.02 -11.44 -5.43
N SER A 167 15.01 -11.54 -6.32
CA SER A 167 14.34 -12.80 -6.63
C SER A 167 15.30 -13.79 -7.25
N LYS A 168 15.29 -15.04 -6.75
CA LYS A 168 16.07 -16.15 -7.31
C LYS A 168 15.25 -16.89 -8.36
N GLU A 169 15.89 -17.82 -9.07
CA GLU A 169 15.26 -18.63 -10.11
C GLU A 169 14.09 -19.48 -9.61
N THR A 170 13.23 -19.89 -10.52
CA THR A 170 12.05 -20.72 -10.21
C THR A 170 12.40 -22.12 -9.66
N THR A 171 13.61 -22.57 -9.87
CA THR A 171 14.16 -23.84 -9.35
C THR A 171 14.78 -23.71 -7.96
N HIS A 172 14.84 -22.49 -7.42
CA HIS A 172 15.44 -22.26 -6.11
C HIS A 172 14.61 -22.93 -5.00
N ARG A 173 15.28 -23.50 -4.00
CA ARG A 173 14.62 -24.24 -2.90
C ARG A 173 13.61 -23.44 -2.09
N ALA A 174 13.74 -22.11 -2.05
CA ALA A 174 12.80 -21.21 -1.37
C ALA A 174 11.58 -20.84 -2.24
N ALA A 175 11.54 -21.25 -3.52
CA ALA A 175 10.42 -20.97 -4.41
C ALA A 175 9.23 -21.89 -4.05
N LEU A 176 8.10 -21.31 -3.66
CA LEU A 176 6.87 -22.01 -3.27
C LEU A 176 5.83 -21.96 -4.37
N ALA A 177 5.75 -20.85 -5.10
CA ALA A 177 4.80 -20.65 -6.20
C ALA A 177 5.39 -19.68 -7.22
N LYS A 178 5.01 -19.79 -8.49
CA LYS A 178 5.44 -18.91 -9.57
C LYS A 178 4.36 -17.85 -9.86
N HIS A 179 4.73 -16.58 -9.83
CA HIS A 179 3.89 -15.50 -10.34
C HIS A 179 4.15 -15.31 -11.84
N ALA A 180 3.10 -15.33 -12.67
CA ALA A 180 3.24 -15.28 -14.12
C ALA A 180 3.53 -13.86 -14.67
N PHE A 181 3.29 -12.81 -13.88
CA PHE A 181 3.48 -11.39 -14.25
C PHE A 181 2.77 -10.99 -15.57
N ALA A 182 1.63 -11.62 -15.87
CA ALA A 182 0.93 -11.41 -17.14
C ALA A 182 0.45 -9.96 -17.36
N GLY A 183 0.25 -9.18 -16.31
CA GLY A 183 -0.10 -7.76 -16.39
C GLY A 183 -1.44 -7.46 -17.10
N SER A 184 -2.33 -8.44 -17.19
CA SER A 184 -3.59 -8.33 -17.94
C SER A 184 -4.50 -7.17 -17.53
N TRP A 185 -4.30 -6.62 -16.35
CA TRP A 185 -5.04 -5.46 -15.81
C TRP A 185 -4.41 -4.11 -16.17
N THR A 186 -3.21 -4.08 -16.77
CA THR A 186 -2.51 -2.85 -17.16
C THR A 186 -2.83 -2.39 -18.58
N SER A 187 -3.54 -3.19 -19.36
CA SER A 187 -3.86 -2.96 -20.77
C SER A 187 -5.28 -2.43 -21.02
N GLN A 188 -5.90 -1.79 -20.00
CA GLN A 188 -7.20 -1.13 -20.16
C GLN A 188 -7.05 0.38 -20.13
#